data_0d668867d5b604096a31379d00b4217e
#
_entry.id   0d668867d5b604096a31379d00b4217e
#
_cell.length_a   1.000
_cell.length_b   1.000
_cell.length_c   1.000
_cell.angle_alpha   90.00
_cell.angle_beta   90.00
_cell.angle_gamma   90.00
#
_symmetry.space_group_name_H-M   'P 1'
#
loop_
_entity.id
_entity.type
_entity.pdbx_description
1 polymer ?
#
loop_
_entity_poly.entity_id
_entity_poly.type
_entity_poly.pdbx_seq_one_letter_code
_entity_poly.pdbx_strand_id
1 'polypeptide(L)'
;MVLNYIWLAFFLTAFAVASVRLIFFGDTTVFPDIINSTFASSKTAFEISLGLTGVLSLWLGIMKIGEMGGVVNWFARILSPLFSKLFPDIPKGHPVTGSIFMNLAANMLGLDNAATPLGLKAMEGLQELNPRKDTASNPMIMFLVLNTSGLTIIPISIMVYRAQMGAAQPTDVFVPILLATFFSTLAGIITVSLYQRINLLNRTILLFLGGASLFIAGIIWFLTTLSRQQIDTYSTTTANVFLFVIIIGFIIAGMRKRINVYDAFVEGAKEGFTTAVRIIPYLVAILVGIGVFRASGCMDYLIRGVAKLTELCGINSDFVGALPTALMKPLSGSGARGLMVDAMSTYGADSFIGRMACVFQGSTDTTFYILAVYFGSVGITRTRHAVPCGLLADLAGVLAAIFICYLFFG
;
A
#
# COMPACT_ATOMS: atom_id res chain seq x y z
N MET A 1 -1.63 13.02 -13.45
CA MET A 1 -0.66 14.03 -13.92
C MET A 1 0.76 13.80 -13.38
N VAL A 2 0.98 13.58 -12.08
CA VAL A 2 2.34 13.41 -11.51
C VAL A 2 3.09 12.24 -12.13
N LEU A 3 2.48 11.07 -12.26
CA LEU A 3 3.12 9.89 -12.86
C LEU A 3 3.59 10.14 -14.30
N ASN A 4 2.87 10.94 -15.07
CA ASN A 4 3.28 11.31 -16.42
C ASN A 4 4.62 12.05 -16.43
N TYR A 5 4.81 13.02 -15.52
CA TYR A 5 6.07 13.77 -15.44
C TYR A 5 7.22 12.89 -14.95
N ILE A 6 6.97 11.98 -14.01
CA ILE A 6 7.98 11.04 -13.53
C ILE A 6 8.39 10.08 -14.66
N TRP A 7 7.41 9.55 -15.40
CA TRP A 7 7.66 8.66 -16.52
C TRP A 7 8.48 9.35 -17.62
N LEU A 8 8.10 10.58 -18.00
CA LEU A 8 8.88 11.39 -18.92
C LEU A 8 10.29 11.66 -18.38
N ALA A 9 10.43 11.97 -17.10
CA ALA A 9 11.74 12.21 -16.48
C ALA A 9 12.63 10.98 -16.57
N PHE A 10 12.13 9.76 -16.42
CA PHE A 10 12.92 8.55 -16.56
C PHE A 10 13.59 8.46 -17.95
N PHE A 11 12.85 8.73 -19.02
CA PHE A 11 13.40 8.67 -20.37
C PHE A 11 14.31 9.85 -20.68
N LEU A 12 13.92 11.07 -20.34
CA LEU A 12 14.71 12.27 -20.66
C LEU A 12 16.03 12.31 -19.89
N THR A 13 16.02 11.99 -18.61
CA THR A 13 17.26 11.94 -17.81
C THR A 13 18.14 10.77 -18.24
N ALA A 14 17.56 9.61 -18.56
CA ALA A 14 18.31 8.47 -19.10
C ALA A 14 18.99 8.84 -20.42
N PHE A 15 18.28 9.49 -21.34
CA PHE A 15 18.85 9.95 -22.59
C PHE A 15 19.98 10.97 -22.40
N ALA A 16 19.80 11.94 -21.50
CA ALA A 16 20.84 12.94 -21.20
C ALA A 16 22.10 12.28 -20.62
N VAL A 17 21.95 11.38 -19.63
CA VAL A 17 23.07 10.68 -19.02
C VAL A 17 23.76 9.74 -20.03
N ALA A 18 22.98 8.98 -20.81
CA ALA A 18 23.53 8.12 -21.84
C ALA A 18 24.32 8.90 -22.90
N SER A 19 23.83 10.08 -23.32
CA SER A 19 24.52 10.96 -24.23
C SER A 19 25.85 11.48 -23.67
N VAL A 20 25.87 11.88 -22.38
CA VAL A 20 27.10 12.26 -21.69
C VAL A 20 28.08 11.09 -21.63
N ARG A 21 27.62 9.89 -21.27
CA ARG A 21 28.49 8.68 -21.24
C ARG A 21 29.08 8.38 -22.60
N LEU A 22 28.29 8.45 -23.68
CA LEU A 22 28.77 8.19 -25.03
C LEU A 22 29.81 9.25 -25.48
N ILE A 23 29.48 10.55 -25.33
CA ILE A 23 30.28 11.65 -25.89
C ILE A 23 31.57 11.89 -25.10
N PHE A 24 31.48 11.91 -23.77
CA PHE A 24 32.62 12.29 -22.92
C PHE A 24 33.41 11.11 -22.39
N PHE A 25 32.79 9.94 -22.25
CA PHE A 25 33.45 8.72 -21.71
C PHE A 25 33.65 7.63 -22.77
N GLY A 26 33.16 7.83 -24.00
CA GLY A 26 33.31 6.84 -25.09
C GLY A 26 32.54 5.54 -24.88
N ASP A 27 31.52 5.55 -24.02
CA ASP A 27 30.74 4.36 -23.72
C ASP A 27 29.73 4.05 -24.83
N THR A 28 30.14 3.19 -25.75
CA THR A 28 29.34 2.78 -26.91
C THR A 28 28.27 1.72 -26.55
N THR A 29 28.32 1.14 -25.34
CA THR A 29 27.39 0.08 -24.93
C THR A 29 26.10 0.63 -24.30
N VAL A 30 26.11 1.86 -23.79
CA VAL A 30 24.99 2.43 -23.03
C VAL A 30 23.67 2.45 -23.82
N PHE A 31 23.68 2.84 -25.09
CA PHE A 31 22.46 2.86 -25.89
C PHE A 31 21.95 1.46 -26.27
N PRO A 32 22.81 0.51 -26.74
CA PRO A 32 22.43 -0.90 -26.83
C PRO A 32 21.83 -1.47 -25.55
N ASP A 33 22.43 -1.20 -24.37
CA ASP A 33 21.94 -1.68 -23.08
C ASP A 33 20.56 -1.11 -22.74
N ILE A 34 20.33 0.18 -23.01
CA ILE A 34 19.03 0.82 -22.84
C ILE A 34 17.96 0.16 -23.72
N ILE A 35 18.26 -0.04 -25.00
CA ILE A 35 17.31 -0.66 -25.95
C ILE A 35 17.03 -2.12 -25.57
N ASN A 36 18.05 -2.90 -25.24
CA ASN A 36 17.88 -4.27 -24.76
C ASN A 36 17.03 -4.31 -23.49
N SER A 37 17.24 -3.36 -22.57
CA SER A 37 16.44 -3.22 -21.34
C SER A 37 14.97 -2.97 -21.63
N THR A 38 14.60 -2.21 -22.68
CA THR A 38 13.20 -2.00 -23.04
C THR A 38 12.50 -3.31 -23.41
N PHE A 39 13.13 -4.14 -24.24
CA PHE A 39 12.59 -5.44 -24.63
C PHE A 39 12.52 -6.40 -23.43
N ALA A 40 13.60 -6.49 -22.65
CA ALA A 40 13.64 -7.35 -21.46
C ALA A 40 12.57 -6.97 -20.44
N SER A 41 12.46 -5.68 -20.11
CA SER A 41 11.46 -5.16 -19.16
C SER A 41 10.03 -5.37 -19.66
N SER A 42 9.78 -5.20 -20.96
CA SER A 42 8.47 -5.44 -21.57
C SER A 42 8.06 -6.91 -21.47
N LYS A 43 8.98 -7.84 -21.76
CA LYS A 43 8.78 -9.29 -21.61
C LYS A 43 8.51 -9.66 -20.15
N THR A 44 9.35 -9.20 -19.24
CA THR A 44 9.20 -9.44 -17.79
C THR A 44 7.87 -8.93 -17.27
N ALA A 45 7.43 -7.73 -17.68
CA ALA A 45 6.15 -7.18 -17.30
C ALA A 45 4.96 -8.05 -17.71
N PHE A 46 5.01 -8.58 -18.93
CA PHE A 46 3.97 -9.48 -19.45
C PHE A 46 3.97 -10.82 -18.71
N GLU A 47 5.13 -11.44 -18.51
CA GLU A 47 5.28 -12.73 -17.82
C GLU A 47 4.77 -12.63 -16.36
N ILE A 48 5.14 -11.56 -15.64
CA ILE A 48 4.64 -11.31 -14.29
C ILE A 48 3.12 -11.17 -14.30
N SER A 49 2.56 -10.37 -15.21
CA SER A 49 1.12 -10.14 -15.29
C SER A 49 0.35 -11.44 -15.59
N LEU A 50 0.89 -12.29 -16.46
CA LEU A 50 0.31 -13.58 -16.79
C LEU A 50 0.27 -14.49 -15.55
N GLY A 51 1.39 -14.57 -14.82
CA GLY A 51 1.47 -15.38 -13.59
C GLY A 51 0.59 -14.86 -12.45
N LEU A 52 0.39 -13.53 -12.38
CA LEU A 52 -0.53 -12.94 -11.41
C LEU A 52 -1.99 -13.39 -11.61
N THR A 53 -2.38 -13.80 -12.83
CA THR A 53 -3.77 -14.12 -13.16
C THR A 53 -4.36 -15.18 -12.25
N GLY A 54 -3.65 -16.31 -12.04
CA GLY A 54 -4.14 -17.40 -11.19
C GLY A 54 -4.26 -17.01 -9.72
N VAL A 55 -3.25 -16.34 -9.19
CA VAL A 55 -3.22 -15.97 -7.76
C VAL A 55 -4.21 -14.84 -7.45
N LEU A 56 -4.36 -13.84 -8.35
CA LEU A 56 -5.40 -12.82 -8.21
C LEU A 56 -6.80 -13.43 -8.30
N SER A 57 -7.04 -14.35 -9.23
CA SER A 57 -8.31 -15.06 -9.33
C SER A 57 -8.65 -15.83 -8.05
N LEU A 58 -7.68 -16.54 -7.48
CA LEU A 58 -7.86 -17.24 -6.20
C LEU A 58 -8.30 -16.28 -5.10
N TRP A 59 -7.53 -15.21 -4.89
CA TRP A 59 -7.78 -14.32 -3.76
C TRP A 59 -9.02 -13.47 -3.95
N LEU A 60 -9.28 -12.91 -5.14
CA LEU A 60 -10.51 -12.15 -5.38
C LEU A 60 -11.76 -13.07 -5.32
N GLY A 61 -11.63 -14.34 -5.70
CA GLY A 61 -12.67 -15.33 -5.48
C GLY A 61 -13.00 -15.53 -3.99
N ILE A 62 -11.97 -15.71 -3.15
CA ILE A 62 -12.14 -15.84 -1.69
C ILE A 62 -12.71 -14.54 -1.09
N MET A 63 -12.22 -13.38 -1.51
CA MET A 63 -12.71 -12.09 -1.04
C MET A 63 -14.19 -11.87 -1.38
N LYS A 64 -14.63 -12.29 -2.57
CA LYS A 64 -16.03 -12.20 -2.99
C LYS A 64 -16.96 -13.00 -2.08
N ILE A 65 -16.52 -14.19 -1.66
CA ILE A 65 -17.27 -14.99 -0.66
C ILE A 65 -17.44 -14.21 0.64
N GLY A 66 -16.35 -13.59 1.14
CA GLY A 66 -16.38 -12.77 2.37
C GLY A 66 -17.30 -11.55 2.25
N GLU A 67 -17.23 -10.85 1.10
CA GLU A 67 -18.08 -9.70 0.78
C GLU A 67 -19.56 -10.10 0.81
N MET A 68 -19.96 -11.09 0.01
CA MET A 68 -21.32 -11.59 -0.06
C MET A 68 -21.77 -12.25 1.26
N GLY A 69 -20.83 -12.85 1.99
CA GLY A 69 -21.04 -13.40 3.34
C GLY A 69 -21.30 -12.33 4.40
N GLY A 70 -21.11 -11.03 4.07
CA GLY A 70 -21.38 -9.90 4.95
C GLY A 70 -20.28 -9.63 5.98
N VAL A 71 -19.05 -10.11 5.75
CA VAL A 71 -17.91 -9.90 6.65
C VAL A 71 -17.57 -8.41 6.76
N VAL A 72 -17.68 -7.66 5.65
CA VAL A 72 -17.45 -6.20 5.67
C VAL A 72 -18.40 -5.50 6.61
N ASN A 73 -19.70 -5.86 6.56
CA ASN A 73 -20.72 -5.30 7.47
C ASN A 73 -20.45 -5.64 8.94
N TRP A 74 -19.99 -6.85 9.22
CA TRP A 74 -19.65 -7.30 10.57
C TRP A 74 -18.44 -6.52 11.10
N PHE A 75 -17.40 -6.39 10.29
CA PHE A 75 -16.19 -5.67 10.64
C PHE A 75 -16.43 -4.17 10.85
N ALA A 76 -17.24 -3.54 9.97
CA ALA A 76 -17.65 -2.16 10.11
C ALA A 76 -18.39 -1.90 11.44
N ARG A 77 -19.22 -2.85 11.91
CA ARG A 77 -19.91 -2.73 13.21
C ARG A 77 -18.95 -2.76 14.39
N ILE A 78 -17.91 -3.61 14.35
CA ILE A 78 -16.90 -3.69 15.41
C ILE A 78 -16.13 -2.36 15.53
N LEU A 79 -15.80 -1.75 14.40
CA LEU A 79 -15.03 -0.50 14.35
C LEU A 79 -15.88 0.77 14.52
N SER A 80 -17.20 0.65 14.41
CA SER A 80 -18.15 1.76 14.53
C SER A 80 -17.97 2.61 15.78
N PRO A 81 -17.74 2.06 17.00
CA PRO A 81 -17.53 2.88 18.20
C PRO A 81 -16.30 3.78 18.12
N LEU A 82 -15.21 3.32 17.53
CA LEU A 82 -14.00 4.10 17.30
C LEU A 82 -14.25 5.18 16.26
N PHE A 83 -14.73 4.79 15.08
CA PHE A 83 -14.93 5.72 13.96
C PHE A 83 -15.93 6.82 14.30
N SER A 84 -17.01 6.52 15.03
CA SER A 84 -17.97 7.55 15.45
C SER A 84 -17.37 8.66 16.33
N LYS A 85 -16.23 8.38 17.00
CA LYS A 85 -15.50 9.39 17.79
C LYS A 85 -14.47 10.17 16.97
N LEU A 86 -14.02 9.61 15.86
CA LEU A 86 -13.10 10.29 14.93
C LEU A 86 -13.83 11.25 13.98
N PHE A 87 -15.17 11.15 13.88
CA PHE A 87 -16.00 12.00 13.03
C PHE A 87 -17.04 12.78 13.84
N PRO A 88 -16.63 13.64 14.79
CA PRO A 88 -17.55 14.32 15.69
C PRO A 88 -18.51 15.30 14.99
N ASP A 89 -18.11 15.84 13.83
CA ASP A 89 -18.89 16.83 13.07
C ASP A 89 -20.02 16.20 12.23
N ILE A 90 -20.11 14.87 12.18
CA ILE A 90 -21.20 14.17 11.48
C ILE A 90 -22.39 14.00 12.45
N PRO A 91 -23.61 14.40 12.06
CA PRO A 91 -24.80 14.22 12.88
C PRO A 91 -25.03 12.72 13.20
N LYS A 92 -25.43 12.43 14.43
CA LYS A 92 -25.72 11.05 14.86
C LYS A 92 -26.81 10.43 13.99
N GLY A 93 -26.55 9.22 13.50
CA GLY A 93 -27.51 8.49 12.65
C GLY A 93 -27.52 8.92 11.19
N HIS A 94 -26.66 9.83 10.76
CA HIS A 94 -26.58 10.20 9.35
C HIS A 94 -26.11 9.02 8.47
N PRO A 95 -26.75 8.74 7.31
CA PRO A 95 -26.42 7.60 6.45
C PRO A 95 -24.97 7.55 5.97
N VAL A 96 -24.31 8.71 5.81
CA VAL A 96 -22.91 8.80 5.39
C VAL A 96 -21.95 8.02 6.31
N THR A 97 -22.28 7.92 7.60
CA THR A 97 -21.51 7.16 8.59
C THR A 97 -21.38 5.70 8.17
N GLY A 98 -22.47 5.12 7.67
CA GLY A 98 -22.45 3.75 7.14
C GLY A 98 -21.50 3.59 5.96
N SER A 99 -21.55 4.50 4.98
CA SER A 99 -20.66 4.46 3.80
C SER A 99 -19.18 4.61 4.18
N ILE A 100 -18.85 5.51 5.12
CA ILE A 100 -17.50 5.67 5.67
C ILE A 100 -17.01 4.38 6.31
N PHE A 101 -17.80 3.78 7.20
CA PHE A 101 -17.38 2.59 7.95
C PHE A 101 -17.24 1.38 7.04
N MET A 102 -18.12 1.25 6.05
CA MET A 102 -18.04 0.19 5.04
C MET A 102 -16.79 0.34 4.14
N ASN A 103 -16.47 1.57 3.70
CA ASN A 103 -15.25 1.83 2.93
C ASN A 103 -14.00 1.48 3.74
N LEU A 104 -13.88 1.99 4.98
CA LEU A 104 -12.73 1.72 5.83
C LEU A 104 -12.59 0.22 6.13
N ALA A 105 -13.69 -0.47 6.42
CA ALA A 105 -13.70 -1.90 6.64
C ALA A 105 -13.27 -2.68 5.39
N ALA A 106 -13.73 -2.27 4.20
CA ALA A 106 -13.34 -2.89 2.94
C ALA A 106 -11.85 -2.71 2.66
N ASN A 107 -11.30 -1.51 2.85
CA ASN A 107 -9.87 -1.23 2.71
C ASN A 107 -9.03 -2.06 3.70
N MET A 108 -9.43 -2.14 4.97
CA MET A 108 -8.72 -2.93 5.97
C MET A 108 -8.68 -4.43 5.62
N LEU A 109 -9.71 -4.92 4.95
CA LEU A 109 -9.79 -6.30 4.48
C LEU A 109 -9.13 -6.53 3.11
N GLY A 110 -8.59 -5.49 2.46
CA GLY A 110 -7.98 -5.58 1.13
C GLY A 110 -8.96 -5.76 -0.02
N LEU A 111 -10.22 -5.30 0.16
CA LEU A 111 -11.29 -5.37 -0.84
C LEU A 111 -11.32 -4.09 -1.70
N ASP A 112 -10.24 -3.81 -2.43
CA ASP A 112 -10.03 -2.57 -3.19
C ASP A 112 -11.18 -2.26 -4.16
N ASN A 113 -11.74 -3.30 -4.83
CA ASN A 113 -12.85 -3.15 -5.77
C ASN A 113 -14.14 -2.66 -5.10
N ALA A 114 -14.41 -3.09 -3.87
CA ALA A 114 -15.57 -2.66 -3.09
C ALA A 114 -15.32 -1.31 -2.38
N ALA A 115 -14.09 -1.04 -1.99
CA ALA A 115 -13.73 0.13 -1.20
C ALA A 115 -13.92 1.43 -1.99
N THR A 116 -13.47 1.52 -3.26
CA THR A 116 -13.53 2.76 -4.04
C THR A 116 -14.96 3.27 -4.25
N PRO A 117 -15.94 2.48 -4.72
CA PRO A 117 -17.33 2.94 -4.84
C PRO A 117 -17.95 3.40 -3.51
N LEU A 118 -17.65 2.69 -2.41
CA LEU A 118 -18.11 3.06 -1.08
C LEU A 118 -17.49 4.39 -0.62
N GLY A 119 -16.23 4.63 -0.97
CA GLY A 119 -15.53 5.88 -0.68
C GLY A 119 -16.10 7.07 -1.44
N LEU A 120 -16.41 6.90 -2.74
CA LEU A 120 -17.08 7.92 -3.54
C LEU A 120 -18.44 8.27 -2.96
N LYS A 121 -19.25 7.27 -2.60
CA LYS A 121 -20.55 7.48 -1.92
C LYS A 121 -20.39 8.17 -0.56
N ALA A 122 -19.35 7.85 0.19
CA ALA A 122 -19.05 8.55 1.44
C ALA A 122 -18.71 10.03 1.19
N MET A 123 -17.90 10.31 0.15
CA MET A 123 -17.57 11.70 -0.21
C MET A 123 -18.77 12.50 -0.68
N GLU A 124 -19.70 11.93 -1.45
CA GLU A 124 -20.97 12.55 -1.83
C GLU A 124 -21.78 12.95 -0.59
N GLY A 125 -22.00 12.02 0.34
CA GLY A 125 -22.73 12.31 1.57
C GLY A 125 -22.01 13.31 2.50
N LEU A 126 -20.67 13.32 2.53
CA LEU A 126 -19.90 14.33 3.23
C LEU A 126 -20.00 15.70 2.57
N GLN A 127 -20.11 15.75 1.24
CA GLN A 127 -20.28 16.99 0.49
C GLN A 127 -21.68 17.60 0.68
N GLU A 128 -22.72 16.79 0.89
CA GLU A 128 -24.05 17.27 1.28
C GLU A 128 -24.00 18.04 2.61
N LEU A 129 -23.25 17.52 3.59
CA LEU A 129 -23.06 18.15 4.91
C LEU A 129 -22.08 19.32 4.89
N ASN A 130 -21.31 19.50 3.82
CA ASN A 130 -20.24 20.48 3.77
C ASN A 130 -20.77 21.90 3.50
N PRO A 131 -20.57 22.86 4.41
CA PRO A 131 -21.04 24.23 4.22
C PRO A 131 -20.27 25.02 3.15
N ARG A 132 -19.02 24.60 2.85
CA ARG A 132 -18.14 25.26 1.86
C ARG A 132 -17.82 24.26 0.76
N LYS A 133 -18.53 24.33 -0.36
CA LYS A 133 -18.51 23.32 -1.41
C LYS A 133 -17.14 23.15 -2.13
N ASP A 134 -16.29 24.16 -2.08
CA ASP A 134 -14.94 24.17 -2.68
C ASP A 134 -13.81 23.79 -1.71
N THR A 135 -14.10 23.70 -0.41
CA THR A 135 -13.12 23.55 0.66
C THR A 135 -13.38 22.26 1.46
N ALA A 136 -12.36 21.46 1.68
CA ALA A 136 -12.47 20.22 2.44
C ALA A 136 -12.97 20.45 3.87
N SER A 137 -14.00 19.71 4.30
CA SER A 137 -14.48 19.70 5.67
C SER A 137 -13.61 18.80 6.57
N ASN A 138 -13.72 18.96 7.88
CA ASN A 138 -12.98 18.13 8.83
C ASN A 138 -13.26 16.63 8.65
N PRO A 139 -14.53 16.17 8.53
CA PRO A 139 -14.79 14.76 8.26
C PRO A 139 -14.18 14.25 6.96
N MET A 140 -14.21 15.06 5.88
CA MET A 140 -13.58 14.68 4.62
C MET A 140 -12.07 14.46 4.78
N ILE A 141 -11.39 15.33 5.53
CA ILE A 141 -9.94 15.23 5.76
C ILE A 141 -9.62 14.00 6.61
N MET A 142 -10.36 13.75 7.71
CA MET A 142 -10.16 12.54 8.50
C MET A 142 -10.40 11.28 7.67
N PHE A 143 -11.46 11.23 6.88
CA PHE A 143 -11.79 10.13 6.00
C PHE A 143 -10.67 9.87 4.99
N LEU A 144 -10.16 10.93 4.35
CA LEU A 144 -9.07 10.84 3.41
C LEU A 144 -7.80 10.31 4.05
N VAL A 145 -7.38 10.85 5.20
CA VAL A 145 -6.14 10.43 5.87
C VAL A 145 -6.22 8.98 6.36
N LEU A 146 -7.38 8.52 6.82
CA LEU A 146 -7.59 7.10 7.15
C LEU A 146 -7.46 6.18 5.93
N ASN A 147 -7.89 6.65 4.75
CA ASN A 147 -7.68 5.90 3.51
C ASN A 147 -6.21 5.93 3.07
N THR A 148 -5.52 7.07 3.13
CA THR A 148 -4.11 7.17 2.71
C THR A 148 -3.16 6.42 3.64
N SER A 149 -3.40 6.45 4.94
CA SER A 149 -2.60 5.67 5.90
C SER A 149 -2.80 4.15 5.76
N GLY A 150 -3.90 3.73 5.12
CA GLY A 150 -4.12 2.42 4.55
C GLY A 150 -3.93 1.25 5.52
N LEU A 151 -4.53 1.29 6.73
CA LEU A 151 -4.45 0.14 7.63
C LEU A 151 -4.96 -1.12 6.92
N THR A 152 -4.03 -1.94 6.44
CA THR A 152 -4.33 -3.16 5.70
C THR A 152 -4.06 -4.36 6.59
N ILE A 153 -5.12 -5.13 6.89
CA ILE A 153 -5.01 -6.37 7.66
C ILE A 153 -4.57 -7.52 6.76
N ILE A 154 -4.92 -7.47 5.48
CA ILE A 154 -4.66 -8.55 4.53
C ILE A 154 -3.97 -7.98 3.27
N PRO A 155 -2.62 -7.85 3.25
CA PRO A 155 -1.86 -7.27 2.13
C PRO A 155 -1.67 -8.27 0.98
N ILE A 156 -2.77 -8.81 0.44
CA ILE A 156 -2.76 -9.90 -0.54
C ILE A 156 -1.96 -9.55 -1.79
N SER A 157 -2.17 -8.36 -2.34
CA SER A 157 -1.54 -7.96 -3.60
C SER A 157 -0.01 -8.10 -3.55
N ILE A 158 0.61 -7.74 -2.42
CA ILE A 158 2.06 -7.82 -2.26
C ILE A 158 2.54 -9.27 -2.20
N MET A 159 1.84 -10.11 -1.44
CA MET A 159 2.18 -11.54 -1.35
C MET A 159 2.04 -12.23 -2.70
N VAL A 160 1.05 -11.84 -3.52
CA VAL A 160 0.86 -12.33 -4.89
C VAL A 160 2.07 -11.98 -5.77
N TYR A 161 2.55 -10.73 -5.73
CA TYR A 161 3.75 -10.34 -6.47
C TYR A 161 4.98 -11.09 -5.99
N ARG A 162 5.16 -11.26 -4.68
CA ARG A 162 6.27 -12.03 -4.13
C ARG A 162 6.26 -13.49 -4.59
N ALA A 163 5.09 -14.15 -4.55
CA ALA A 163 4.93 -15.51 -5.04
C ALA A 163 5.31 -15.60 -6.53
N GLN A 164 4.85 -14.65 -7.35
CA GLN A 164 5.18 -14.60 -8.78
C GLN A 164 6.67 -14.32 -9.05
N MET A 165 7.32 -13.56 -8.17
CA MET A 165 8.76 -13.27 -8.25
C MET A 165 9.64 -14.37 -7.66
N GLY A 166 9.06 -15.53 -7.30
CA GLY A 166 9.78 -16.70 -6.84
C GLY A 166 10.29 -16.61 -5.39
N ALA A 167 9.65 -15.83 -4.54
CA ALA A 167 9.96 -15.79 -3.11
C ALA A 167 9.75 -17.17 -2.48
N ALA A 168 10.70 -17.63 -1.67
CA ALA A 168 10.61 -18.91 -0.95
C ALA A 168 9.45 -18.89 0.07
N GLN A 169 9.23 -17.74 0.70
CA GLN A 169 8.17 -17.48 1.68
C GLN A 169 7.41 -16.18 1.31
N PRO A 170 6.40 -16.24 0.41
CA PRO A 170 5.68 -15.03 -0.01
C PRO A 170 5.01 -14.25 1.13
N THR A 171 4.69 -14.93 2.22
CA THR A 171 3.97 -14.40 3.39
C THR A 171 4.85 -13.83 4.48
N ASP A 172 6.19 -13.89 4.40
CA ASP A 172 7.11 -13.42 5.43
C ASP A 172 7.02 -11.90 5.69
N VAL A 173 6.60 -11.12 4.69
CA VAL A 173 6.36 -9.67 4.80
C VAL A 173 5.00 -9.30 5.40
N PHE A 174 4.14 -10.28 5.69
CA PHE A 174 2.78 -10.04 6.19
C PHE A 174 2.79 -9.28 7.52
N VAL A 175 3.46 -9.81 8.54
CA VAL A 175 3.54 -9.17 9.87
C VAL A 175 4.26 -7.82 9.79
N PRO A 176 5.41 -7.69 9.11
CA PRO A 176 6.04 -6.40 8.86
C PRO A 176 5.11 -5.34 8.26
N ILE A 177 4.34 -5.68 7.24
CA ILE A 177 3.39 -4.75 6.62
C ILE A 177 2.29 -4.35 7.62
N LEU A 178 1.71 -5.32 8.33
CA LEU A 178 0.67 -5.05 9.33
C LEU A 178 1.16 -4.07 10.41
N LEU A 179 2.37 -4.25 10.90
CA LEU A 179 2.98 -3.35 11.88
C LEU A 179 3.23 -1.96 11.27
N ALA A 180 3.78 -1.88 10.06
CA ALA A 180 4.07 -0.61 9.41
C ALA A 180 2.80 0.22 9.12
N THR A 181 1.73 -0.41 8.63
CA THR A 181 0.44 0.25 8.37
C THR A 181 -0.22 0.74 9.66
N PHE A 182 -0.05 0.01 10.76
CA PHE A 182 -0.53 0.46 12.07
C PHE A 182 0.12 1.78 12.49
N PHE A 183 1.44 1.91 12.39
CA PHE A 183 2.14 3.15 12.74
C PHE A 183 1.78 4.31 11.81
N SER A 184 1.61 4.05 10.52
CA SER A 184 1.13 5.05 9.56
C SER A 184 -0.26 5.55 9.95
N THR A 185 -1.20 4.64 10.22
CA THR A 185 -2.58 5.00 10.60
C THR A 185 -2.62 5.72 11.94
N LEU A 186 -1.84 5.27 12.92
CA LEU A 186 -1.74 5.93 14.21
C LEU A 186 -1.25 7.37 14.06
N ALA A 187 -0.18 7.59 13.28
CA ALA A 187 0.35 8.92 13.00
C ALA A 187 -0.67 9.80 12.25
N GLY A 188 -1.37 9.24 11.27
CA GLY A 188 -2.44 9.93 10.55
C GLY A 188 -3.57 10.38 11.47
N ILE A 189 -4.08 9.49 12.33
CA ILE A 189 -5.12 9.81 13.31
C ILE A 189 -4.65 10.88 14.27
N ILE A 190 -3.44 10.75 14.84
CA ILE A 190 -2.89 11.73 15.76
C ILE A 190 -2.77 13.10 15.09
N THR A 191 -2.18 13.16 13.90
CA THR A 191 -1.93 14.42 13.18
C THR A 191 -3.23 15.13 12.85
N VAL A 192 -4.22 14.42 12.27
CA VAL A 192 -5.54 15.02 11.98
C VAL A 192 -6.25 15.45 13.26
N SER A 193 -6.19 14.63 14.31
CA SER A 193 -6.85 14.95 15.59
C SER A 193 -6.26 16.21 16.25
N LEU A 194 -4.95 16.44 16.13
CA LEU A 194 -4.29 17.66 16.58
C LEU A 194 -4.80 18.89 15.81
N TYR A 195 -4.87 18.82 14.48
CA TYR A 195 -5.41 19.91 13.65
C TYR A 195 -6.89 20.18 13.92
N GLN A 196 -7.68 19.14 14.15
CA GLN A 196 -9.14 19.23 14.34
C GLN A 196 -9.55 19.33 15.82
N ARG A 197 -8.58 19.31 16.75
CA ARG A 197 -8.80 19.33 18.20
C ARG A 197 -9.73 18.20 18.70
N ILE A 198 -9.62 17.01 18.10
CA ILE A 198 -10.34 15.82 18.55
C ILE A 198 -9.69 15.33 19.84
N ASN A 199 -10.48 15.08 20.86
CA ASN A 199 -9.97 14.58 22.15
C ASN A 199 -9.58 13.10 22.04
N LEU A 200 -8.29 12.83 21.83
CA LEU A 200 -7.72 11.49 21.78
C LEU A 200 -7.74 10.75 23.13
N LEU A 201 -7.89 11.49 24.24
CA LEU A 201 -8.02 10.90 25.58
C LEU A 201 -9.44 10.38 25.87
N ASN A 202 -10.34 10.42 24.88
CA ASN A 202 -11.66 9.80 25.00
C ASN A 202 -11.50 8.30 25.28
N ARG A 203 -12.25 7.79 26.29
CA ARG A 203 -12.19 6.40 26.75
C ARG A 203 -12.30 5.39 25.60
N THR A 204 -13.16 5.63 24.63
CA THR A 204 -13.31 4.74 23.47
C THR A 204 -12.07 4.75 22.59
N ILE A 205 -11.54 5.92 22.26
CA ILE A 205 -10.33 6.05 21.44
C ILE A 205 -9.13 5.43 22.15
N LEU A 206 -8.95 5.71 23.44
CA LEU A 206 -7.89 5.11 24.26
C LEU A 206 -8.00 3.59 24.34
N LEU A 207 -9.21 3.04 24.46
CA LEU A 207 -9.40 1.59 24.49
C LEU A 207 -8.96 0.93 23.17
N PHE A 208 -9.37 1.50 22.03
CA PHE A 208 -9.05 0.94 20.71
C PHE A 208 -7.59 1.23 20.32
N LEU A 209 -7.18 2.49 20.28
CA LEU A 209 -5.83 2.85 19.82
C LEU A 209 -4.77 2.51 20.87
N GLY A 210 -5.03 2.81 22.15
CA GLY A 210 -4.12 2.46 23.24
C GLY A 210 -4.01 0.95 23.41
N GLY A 211 -5.12 0.22 23.38
CA GLY A 211 -5.12 -1.24 23.40
C GLY A 211 -4.37 -1.85 22.23
N ALA A 212 -4.61 -1.37 21.00
CA ALA A 212 -3.86 -1.81 19.82
C ALA A 212 -2.37 -1.46 19.92
N SER A 213 -2.04 -0.26 20.41
CA SER A 213 -0.64 0.16 20.61
C SER A 213 0.08 -0.71 21.63
N LEU A 214 -0.57 -1.04 22.74
CA LEU A 214 -0.02 -1.94 23.75
C LEU A 214 0.16 -3.36 23.22
N PHE A 215 -0.79 -3.85 22.45
CA PHE A 215 -0.71 -5.16 21.80
C PHE A 215 0.47 -5.21 20.80
N ILE A 216 0.61 -4.19 19.97
CA ILE A 216 1.72 -4.07 19.02
C ILE A 216 3.06 -3.93 19.73
N ALA A 217 3.13 -3.11 20.78
CA ALA A 217 4.33 -2.99 21.60
C ALA A 217 4.71 -4.33 22.26
N GLY A 218 3.72 -5.09 22.72
CA GLY A 218 3.92 -6.44 23.24
C GLY A 218 4.46 -7.41 22.18
N ILE A 219 3.95 -7.37 20.96
CA ILE A 219 4.48 -8.15 19.83
C ILE A 219 5.93 -7.77 19.55
N ILE A 220 6.22 -6.47 19.39
CA ILE A 220 7.59 -6.01 19.13
C ILE A 220 8.54 -6.44 20.26
N TRP A 221 8.14 -6.22 21.51
CA TRP A 221 8.93 -6.67 22.67
C TRP A 221 9.18 -8.18 22.65
N PHE A 222 8.15 -8.98 22.39
CA PHE A 222 8.29 -10.43 22.27
C PHE A 222 9.29 -10.80 21.16
N LEU A 223 9.17 -10.17 19.98
CA LEU A 223 10.08 -10.43 18.87
C LEU A 223 11.54 -10.08 19.19
N THR A 224 11.79 -9.01 19.97
CA THR A 224 13.16 -8.66 20.38
C THR A 224 13.80 -9.69 21.33
N THR A 225 13.01 -10.58 21.95
CA THR A 225 13.52 -11.68 22.80
C THR A 225 13.87 -12.94 22.02
N LEU A 226 13.53 -13.00 20.73
CA LEU A 226 13.70 -14.17 19.88
C LEU A 226 14.97 -14.08 19.03
N SER A 227 15.51 -15.25 18.66
CA SER A 227 16.54 -15.33 17.62
C SER A 227 15.90 -15.06 16.23
N ARG A 228 16.71 -14.63 15.26
CA ARG A 228 16.24 -14.37 13.88
C ARG A 228 15.52 -15.57 13.26
N GLN A 229 16.04 -16.77 13.41
CA GLN A 229 15.39 -17.98 12.92
C GLN A 229 14.01 -18.21 13.56
N GLN A 230 13.87 -17.90 14.85
CA GLN A 230 12.59 -17.98 15.54
C GLN A 230 11.62 -16.89 15.04
N ILE A 231 12.10 -15.66 14.84
CA ILE A 231 11.28 -14.55 14.29
C ILE A 231 10.71 -14.97 12.92
N ASP A 232 11.56 -15.48 12.02
CA ASP A 232 11.14 -15.95 10.69
C ASP A 232 10.09 -17.07 10.81
N THR A 233 10.35 -18.09 11.61
CA THR A 233 9.45 -19.22 11.81
C THR A 233 8.10 -18.78 12.39
N TYR A 234 8.11 -17.98 13.48
CA TYR A 234 6.87 -17.53 14.13
C TYR A 234 6.09 -16.57 13.26
N SER A 235 6.76 -15.62 12.58
CA SER A 235 6.10 -14.66 11.67
C SER A 235 5.42 -15.37 10.51
N THR A 236 6.14 -16.25 9.82
CA THR A 236 5.63 -17.00 8.66
C THR A 236 4.51 -17.96 9.08
N THR A 237 4.68 -18.70 10.18
CA THR A 237 3.63 -19.61 10.68
C THR A 237 2.38 -18.83 11.07
N THR A 238 2.53 -17.72 11.81
CA THR A 238 1.41 -16.88 12.23
C THR A 238 0.68 -16.31 11.01
N ALA A 239 1.41 -15.81 10.00
CA ALA A 239 0.84 -15.29 8.77
C ALA A 239 0.03 -16.37 8.02
N ASN A 240 0.60 -17.56 7.84
CA ASN A 240 -0.05 -18.65 7.12
C ASN A 240 -1.30 -19.16 7.85
N VAL A 241 -1.23 -19.35 9.17
CA VAL A 241 -2.39 -19.74 9.99
C VAL A 241 -3.47 -18.68 9.93
N PHE A 242 -3.10 -17.40 10.07
CA PHE A 242 -4.06 -16.29 10.02
C PHE A 242 -4.76 -16.20 8.67
N LEU A 243 -4.03 -16.28 7.57
CA LEU A 243 -4.59 -16.27 6.21
C LEU A 243 -5.54 -17.45 5.98
N PHE A 244 -5.17 -18.66 6.42
CA PHE A 244 -6.03 -19.82 6.28
C PHE A 244 -7.30 -19.71 7.14
N VAL A 245 -7.19 -19.18 8.36
CA VAL A 245 -8.36 -18.89 9.22
C VAL A 245 -9.29 -17.88 8.56
N ILE A 246 -8.77 -16.87 7.85
CA ILE A 246 -9.59 -15.92 7.09
C ILE A 246 -10.33 -16.63 5.96
N ILE A 247 -9.65 -17.48 5.19
CA ILE A 247 -10.29 -18.26 4.12
C ILE A 247 -11.46 -19.09 4.67
N ILE A 248 -11.21 -19.85 5.73
CA ILE A 248 -12.25 -20.66 6.37
C ILE A 248 -13.37 -19.80 6.96
N GLY A 249 -13.02 -18.66 7.57
CA GLY A 249 -13.98 -17.69 8.11
C GLY A 249 -14.92 -17.13 7.03
N PHE A 250 -14.37 -16.81 5.85
CA PHE A 250 -15.17 -16.31 4.72
C PHE A 250 -16.10 -17.39 4.16
N ILE A 251 -15.62 -18.63 4.04
CA ILE A 251 -16.45 -19.77 3.62
C ILE A 251 -17.59 -19.99 4.62
N ILE A 252 -17.30 -19.99 5.93
CA ILE A 252 -18.33 -20.14 6.97
C ILE A 252 -19.34 -18.99 6.93
N ALA A 253 -18.88 -17.75 6.71
CA ALA A 253 -19.76 -16.58 6.58
C ALA A 253 -20.71 -16.74 5.38
N GLY A 254 -20.19 -17.18 4.23
CA GLY A 254 -20.97 -17.49 3.03
C GLY A 254 -22.02 -18.58 3.29
N MET A 255 -21.61 -19.68 3.94
CA MET A 255 -22.53 -20.77 4.32
C MET A 255 -23.65 -20.28 5.24
N ARG A 256 -23.34 -19.46 6.25
CA ARG A 256 -24.34 -18.89 7.17
C ARG A 256 -25.33 -17.98 6.46
N LYS A 257 -24.89 -17.27 5.42
CA LYS A 257 -25.74 -16.43 4.58
C LYS A 257 -26.50 -17.23 3.50
N ARG A 258 -26.26 -18.56 3.41
CA ARG A 258 -26.85 -19.47 2.42
C ARG A 258 -26.59 -19.01 0.98
N ILE A 259 -25.45 -18.41 0.70
CA ILE A 259 -25.02 -18.11 -0.66
C ILE A 259 -24.44 -19.37 -1.30
N ASN A 260 -24.48 -19.46 -2.63
CA ASN A 260 -23.70 -20.47 -3.34
C ASN A 260 -22.22 -20.05 -3.31
N VAL A 261 -21.44 -20.67 -2.42
CA VAL A 261 -20.03 -20.31 -2.16
C VAL A 261 -19.17 -20.51 -3.40
N TYR A 262 -19.42 -21.57 -4.17
CA TYR A 262 -18.68 -21.86 -5.39
C TYR A 262 -18.95 -20.82 -6.48
N ASP A 263 -20.20 -20.45 -6.71
CA ASP A 263 -20.55 -19.43 -7.71
C ASP A 263 -20.00 -18.06 -7.32
N ALA A 264 -20.06 -17.69 -6.04
CA ALA A 264 -19.46 -16.46 -5.52
C ALA A 264 -17.95 -16.45 -5.74
N PHE A 265 -17.26 -17.57 -5.49
CA PHE A 265 -15.84 -17.70 -5.79
C PHE A 265 -15.56 -17.51 -7.29
N VAL A 266 -16.30 -18.18 -8.16
CA VAL A 266 -16.10 -18.05 -9.62
C VAL A 266 -16.35 -16.63 -10.11
N GLU A 267 -17.34 -15.93 -9.54
CA GLU A 267 -17.61 -14.52 -9.86
C GLU A 267 -16.41 -13.63 -9.51
N GLY A 268 -15.89 -13.75 -8.29
CA GLY A 268 -14.70 -13.00 -7.87
C GLY A 268 -13.43 -13.41 -8.65
N ALA A 269 -13.29 -14.68 -9.00
CA ALA A 269 -12.17 -15.16 -9.81
C ALA A 269 -12.16 -14.54 -11.22
N LYS A 270 -13.33 -14.33 -11.83
CA LYS A 270 -13.46 -13.60 -13.12
C LYS A 270 -13.01 -12.14 -12.99
N GLU A 271 -13.32 -11.47 -11.86
CA GLU A 271 -12.82 -10.14 -11.57
C GLU A 271 -11.29 -10.14 -11.45
N GLY A 272 -10.71 -11.17 -10.83
CA GLY A 272 -9.27 -11.38 -10.71
C GLY A 272 -8.57 -11.49 -12.07
N PHE A 273 -9.13 -12.28 -12.96
CA PHE A 273 -8.63 -12.40 -14.34
C PHE A 273 -8.67 -11.04 -15.06
N THR A 274 -9.80 -10.36 -15.01
CA THR A 274 -9.96 -9.04 -15.63
C THR A 274 -8.96 -8.01 -15.07
N THR A 275 -8.73 -8.04 -13.77
CA THR A 275 -7.75 -7.17 -13.08
C THR A 275 -6.33 -7.45 -13.57
N ALA A 276 -5.94 -8.72 -13.68
CA ALA A 276 -4.61 -9.12 -14.18
C ALA A 276 -4.37 -8.61 -15.60
N VAL A 277 -5.34 -8.78 -16.50
CA VAL A 277 -5.25 -8.27 -17.88
C VAL A 277 -5.15 -6.73 -17.92
N ARG A 278 -5.93 -6.05 -17.10
CA ARG A 278 -5.93 -4.58 -17.01
C ARG A 278 -4.60 -4.02 -16.51
N ILE A 279 -3.86 -4.74 -15.68
CA ILE A 279 -2.57 -4.32 -15.12
C ILE A 279 -1.45 -4.36 -16.18
N ILE A 280 -1.53 -5.22 -17.21
CA ILE A 280 -0.45 -5.41 -18.20
C ILE A 280 0.09 -4.10 -18.78
N PRO A 281 -0.72 -3.22 -19.39
CA PRO A 281 -0.19 -1.99 -20.01
C PRO A 281 0.51 -1.07 -19.02
N TYR A 282 -0.02 -0.98 -17.79
CA TYR A 282 0.57 -0.16 -16.73
C TYR A 282 1.91 -0.72 -16.24
N LEU A 283 1.99 -2.05 -16.10
CA LEU A 283 3.22 -2.70 -15.66
C LEU A 283 4.29 -2.62 -16.74
N VAL A 284 3.93 -2.82 -18.01
CA VAL A 284 4.84 -2.62 -19.14
C VAL A 284 5.37 -1.18 -19.14
N ALA A 285 4.49 -0.18 -19.12
CA ALA A 285 4.91 1.22 -19.15
C ALA A 285 5.88 1.56 -18.03
N ILE A 286 5.58 1.16 -16.79
CA ILE A 286 6.41 1.54 -15.64
C ILE A 286 7.73 0.76 -15.61
N LEU A 287 7.72 -0.55 -15.86
CA LEU A 287 8.95 -1.36 -15.84
C LEU A 287 9.89 -1.00 -17.00
N VAL A 288 9.38 -0.66 -18.19
CA VAL A 288 10.20 -0.15 -19.27
C VAL A 288 10.83 1.19 -18.90
N GLY A 289 10.06 2.14 -18.33
CA GLY A 289 10.60 3.42 -17.86
C GLY A 289 11.71 3.25 -16.80
N ILE A 290 11.48 2.39 -15.81
CA ILE A 290 12.48 2.07 -14.76
C ILE A 290 13.69 1.36 -15.37
N GLY A 291 13.49 0.40 -16.28
CA GLY A 291 14.56 -0.33 -16.97
C GLY A 291 15.48 0.60 -17.76
N VAL A 292 14.92 1.54 -18.52
CA VAL A 292 15.66 2.59 -19.23
C VAL A 292 16.46 3.47 -18.26
N PHE A 293 15.84 3.91 -17.17
CA PHE A 293 16.48 4.74 -16.15
C PHE A 293 17.61 4.00 -15.43
N ARG A 294 17.44 2.69 -15.18
CA ARG A 294 18.47 1.84 -14.57
C ARG A 294 19.61 1.55 -15.56
N ALA A 295 19.31 1.14 -16.79
CA ALA A 295 20.31 0.82 -17.80
C ALA A 295 21.21 2.03 -18.17
N SER A 296 20.67 3.26 -18.10
CA SER A 296 21.47 4.47 -18.27
C SER A 296 22.46 4.74 -17.12
N GLY A 297 22.30 4.05 -15.96
CA GLY A 297 23.06 4.28 -14.73
C GLY A 297 22.43 5.32 -13.78
N CYS A 298 21.35 6.00 -14.18
CA CYS A 298 20.70 7.03 -13.37
C CYS A 298 20.26 6.53 -12.00
N MET A 299 19.68 5.32 -11.93
CA MET A 299 19.23 4.71 -10.67
C MET A 299 20.40 4.50 -9.71
N ASP A 300 21.53 4.02 -10.20
CA ASP A 300 22.71 3.76 -9.39
C ASP A 300 23.32 5.06 -8.86
N TYR A 301 23.35 6.12 -9.67
CA TYR A 301 23.79 7.44 -9.19
C TYR A 301 22.88 7.98 -8.10
N LEU A 302 21.57 7.83 -8.24
CA LEU A 302 20.60 8.25 -7.23
C LEU A 302 20.78 7.47 -5.92
N ILE A 303 20.85 6.13 -6.00
CA ILE A 303 21.04 5.26 -4.82
C ILE A 303 22.36 5.58 -4.12
N ARG A 304 23.47 5.66 -4.87
CA ARG A 304 24.80 6.00 -4.30
C ARG A 304 24.82 7.39 -3.68
N GLY A 305 24.17 8.39 -4.31
CA GLY A 305 24.08 9.74 -3.77
C GLY A 305 23.36 9.77 -2.43
N VAL A 306 22.22 9.09 -2.33
CA VAL A 306 21.46 8.99 -1.08
C VAL A 306 22.19 8.15 -0.05
N ALA A 307 22.81 7.03 -0.42
CA ALA A 307 23.60 6.18 0.47
C ALA A 307 24.75 6.99 1.12
N LYS A 308 25.47 7.78 0.31
CA LYS A 308 26.53 8.65 0.84
C LYS A 308 26.01 9.69 1.84
N LEU A 309 24.83 10.25 1.59
CA LEU A 309 24.20 11.19 2.52
C LEU A 309 23.81 10.51 3.84
N THR A 310 23.24 9.30 3.79
CA THR A 310 22.87 8.54 5.00
C THR A 310 24.09 8.13 5.80
N GLU A 311 25.17 7.69 5.15
CA GLU A 311 26.44 7.35 5.78
C GLU A 311 27.09 8.57 6.47
N LEU A 312 27.05 9.76 5.85
CA LEU A 312 27.50 11.01 6.46
C LEU A 312 26.71 11.36 7.74
N CYS A 313 25.45 10.95 7.81
CA CYS A 313 24.62 11.08 9.01
C CYS A 313 24.83 9.95 10.03
N GLY A 314 25.73 8.98 9.77
CA GLY A 314 25.97 7.83 10.64
C GLY A 314 24.85 6.78 10.61
N ILE A 315 24.02 6.78 9.55
CA ILE A 315 22.89 5.84 9.37
C ILE A 315 23.33 4.77 8.39
N ASN A 316 22.99 3.50 8.69
CA ASN A 316 23.21 2.38 7.77
C ASN A 316 22.47 2.63 6.44
N SER A 317 23.13 2.35 5.33
CA SER A 317 22.62 2.60 3.97
C SER A 317 21.95 1.40 3.30
N ASP A 318 21.83 0.24 3.96
CA ASP A 318 21.27 -0.98 3.37
C ASP A 318 19.84 -0.82 2.84
N PHE A 319 19.04 0.06 3.45
CA PHE A 319 17.66 0.33 3.04
C PHE A 319 17.55 1.19 1.77
N VAL A 320 18.63 1.88 1.36
CA VAL A 320 18.55 2.90 0.30
C VAL A 320 18.17 2.29 -1.04
N GLY A 321 18.55 1.03 -1.30
CA GLY A 321 18.15 0.32 -2.52
C GLY A 321 16.63 0.13 -2.67
N ALA A 322 15.88 0.10 -1.59
CA ALA A 322 14.42 0.02 -1.58
C ALA A 322 13.72 1.40 -1.57
N LEU A 323 14.45 2.47 -1.22
CA LEU A 323 13.89 3.80 -1.01
C LEU A 323 13.14 4.39 -2.22
N PRO A 324 13.51 4.11 -3.49
CA PRO A 324 12.72 4.54 -4.65
C PRO A 324 11.25 4.12 -4.57
N THR A 325 10.96 2.92 -4.05
CA THR A 325 9.58 2.45 -3.82
C THR A 325 8.84 3.33 -2.81
N ALA A 326 9.48 3.66 -1.68
CA ALA A 326 8.91 4.50 -0.64
C ALA A 326 8.60 5.93 -1.14
N LEU A 327 9.53 6.54 -1.90
CA LEU A 327 9.36 7.89 -2.45
C LEU A 327 8.26 7.96 -3.52
N MET A 328 8.10 6.89 -4.28
CA MET A 328 7.06 6.82 -5.32
C MET A 328 5.66 6.58 -4.74
N LYS A 329 5.56 5.93 -3.58
CA LYS A 329 4.29 5.47 -3.02
C LYS A 329 3.25 6.59 -2.82
N PRO A 330 3.56 7.75 -2.23
CA PRO A 330 2.61 8.86 -2.11
C PRO A 330 2.13 9.39 -3.47
N LEU A 331 2.99 9.30 -4.49
CA LEU A 331 2.78 9.89 -5.81
C LEU A 331 1.99 8.96 -6.74
N SER A 332 2.31 7.67 -6.74
CA SER A 332 1.72 6.67 -7.64
C SER A 332 1.83 5.25 -7.08
N GLY A 333 0.70 4.63 -6.77
CA GLY A 333 0.65 3.22 -6.33
C GLY A 333 1.13 2.23 -7.39
N SER A 334 0.81 2.45 -8.67
CA SER A 334 1.31 1.63 -9.77
C SER A 334 2.79 1.85 -10.02
N GLY A 335 3.28 3.09 -9.90
CA GLY A 335 4.71 3.41 -10.00
C GLY A 335 5.52 2.76 -8.89
N ALA A 336 5.07 2.86 -7.64
CA ALA A 336 5.72 2.22 -6.51
C ALA A 336 5.71 0.68 -6.62
N ARG A 337 4.62 0.11 -7.15
CA ARG A 337 4.53 -1.33 -7.44
C ARG A 337 5.57 -1.77 -8.48
N GLY A 338 5.75 -0.97 -9.54
CA GLY A 338 6.80 -1.23 -10.53
C GLY A 338 8.20 -1.19 -9.92
N LEU A 339 8.49 -0.20 -9.05
CA LEU A 339 9.78 -0.11 -8.35
C LEU A 339 9.98 -1.24 -7.32
N MET A 340 8.91 -1.71 -6.68
CA MET A 340 8.96 -2.92 -5.84
C MET A 340 9.34 -4.16 -6.67
N VAL A 341 8.71 -4.33 -7.83
CA VAL A 341 9.02 -5.44 -8.75
C VAL A 341 10.45 -5.34 -9.26
N ASP A 342 10.90 -4.14 -9.65
CA ASP A 342 12.28 -3.88 -10.06
C ASP A 342 13.28 -4.21 -8.95
N ALA A 343 13.00 -3.81 -7.70
CA ALA A 343 13.85 -4.14 -6.57
C ALA A 343 13.92 -5.66 -6.34
N MET A 344 12.80 -6.39 -6.40
CA MET A 344 12.79 -7.85 -6.30
C MET A 344 13.53 -8.54 -7.45
N SER A 345 13.40 -8.02 -8.68
CA SER A 345 14.10 -8.56 -9.86
C SER A 345 15.60 -8.34 -9.78
N THR A 346 16.03 -7.18 -9.28
CA THR A 346 17.44 -6.76 -9.25
C THR A 346 18.20 -7.38 -8.10
N TYR A 347 17.61 -7.35 -6.91
CA TYR A 347 18.27 -7.75 -5.66
C TYR A 347 17.83 -9.12 -5.16
N GLY A 348 16.75 -9.68 -5.73
CA GLY A 348 16.12 -10.91 -5.29
C GLY A 348 14.90 -10.67 -4.39
N ALA A 349 13.86 -11.49 -4.56
CA ALA A 349 12.61 -11.36 -3.81
C ALA A 349 12.80 -11.58 -2.30
N ASP A 350 13.75 -12.43 -1.91
CA ASP A 350 14.05 -12.76 -0.51
C ASP A 350 15.24 -11.97 0.06
N SER A 351 15.82 -11.05 -0.72
CA SER A 351 16.83 -10.12 -0.23
C SER A 351 16.23 -9.11 0.77
N PHE A 352 17.07 -8.52 1.61
CA PHE A 352 16.67 -7.44 2.52
C PHE A 352 15.99 -6.28 1.77
N ILE A 353 16.59 -5.85 0.65
CA ILE A 353 16.05 -4.77 -0.19
C ILE A 353 14.71 -5.18 -0.83
N GLY A 354 14.59 -6.40 -1.36
CA GLY A 354 13.35 -6.90 -1.95
C GLY A 354 12.20 -6.97 -0.95
N ARG A 355 12.45 -7.52 0.24
CA ARG A 355 11.48 -7.56 1.34
C ARG A 355 11.09 -6.16 1.79
N MET A 356 12.06 -5.27 1.98
CA MET A 356 11.82 -3.88 2.39
C MET A 356 11.00 -3.11 1.35
N ALA A 357 11.28 -3.27 0.05
CA ALA A 357 10.47 -2.67 -1.00
C ALA A 357 9.00 -3.14 -0.95
N CYS A 358 8.78 -4.42 -0.61
CA CYS A 358 7.44 -4.97 -0.37
C CYS A 358 6.76 -4.32 0.85
N VAL A 359 7.49 -4.15 1.95
CA VAL A 359 6.95 -3.51 3.15
C VAL A 359 6.66 -2.03 2.89
N PHE A 360 7.52 -1.31 2.17
CA PHE A 360 7.24 0.07 1.73
C PHE A 360 5.98 0.17 0.87
N GLN A 361 5.80 -0.74 -0.09
CA GLN A 361 4.61 -0.78 -0.93
C GLN A 361 3.34 -1.00 -0.10
N GLY A 362 3.42 -1.79 0.96
CA GLY A 362 2.30 -2.16 1.82
C GLY A 362 2.05 -1.22 3.00
N SER A 363 3.01 -0.37 3.37
CA SER A 363 2.96 0.43 4.61
C SER A 363 1.95 1.57 4.60
N THR A 364 1.58 2.07 3.41
CA THR A 364 0.61 3.17 3.22
C THR A 364 -0.17 2.96 1.93
N ASP A 365 -1.16 3.82 1.64
CA ASP A 365 -1.75 3.92 0.30
C ASP A 365 -1.24 5.19 -0.42
N THR A 366 -1.73 5.47 -1.60
CA THR A 366 -1.24 6.52 -2.49
C THR A 366 -1.92 7.85 -2.20
N THR A 367 -1.31 8.68 -1.37
CA THR A 367 -1.89 9.93 -0.85
C THR A 367 -2.41 10.85 -1.96
N PHE A 368 -1.62 11.16 -2.99
CA PHE A 368 -2.06 12.08 -4.05
C PHE A 368 -3.13 11.48 -4.97
N TYR A 369 -3.16 10.16 -5.16
CA TYR A 369 -4.22 9.49 -5.90
C TYR A 369 -5.55 9.56 -5.14
N ILE A 370 -5.54 9.24 -3.86
CA ILE A 370 -6.74 9.28 -2.99
C ILE A 370 -7.29 10.72 -2.91
N LEU A 371 -6.41 11.72 -2.77
CA LEU A 371 -6.78 13.14 -2.83
C LEU A 371 -7.48 13.47 -4.16
N ALA A 372 -6.89 13.07 -5.28
CA ALA A 372 -7.43 13.38 -6.60
C ALA A 372 -8.79 12.70 -6.86
N VAL A 373 -8.93 11.43 -6.47
CA VAL A 373 -10.16 10.66 -6.68
C VAL A 373 -11.28 11.16 -5.77
N TYR A 374 -11.04 11.28 -4.47
CA TYR A 374 -12.09 11.58 -3.51
C TYR A 374 -12.46 13.08 -3.50
N PHE A 375 -11.49 13.98 -3.47
CA PHE A 375 -11.79 15.41 -3.55
C PHE A 375 -12.25 15.83 -4.95
N GLY A 376 -11.65 15.23 -5.99
CA GLY A 376 -12.04 15.49 -7.37
C GLY A 376 -13.49 15.10 -7.66
N SER A 377 -13.97 13.97 -7.11
CA SER A 377 -15.35 13.49 -7.33
C SER A 377 -16.43 14.48 -6.86
N VAL A 378 -16.10 15.31 -5.86
CA VAL A 378 -17.04 16.26 -5.23
C VAL A 378 -16.64 17.74 -5.41
N GLY A 379 -15.66 18.02 -6.29
CA GLY A 379 -15.27 19.39 -6.65
C GLY A 379 -14.51 20.16 -5.55
N ILE A 380 -13.84 19.47 -4.61
CA ILE A 380 -13.00 20.13 -3.61
C ILE A 380 -11.68 20.58 -4.26
N THR A 381 -11.40 21.88 -4.18
CA THR A 381 -10.16 22.50 -4.70
C THR A 381 -9.21 22.92 -3.58
N ARG A 382 -9.74 23.22 -2.38
CA ARG A 382 -8.95 23.65 -1.21
C ARG A 382 -8.85 22.50 -0.22
N THR A 383 -7.71 21.83 -0.20
CA THR A 383 -7.46 20.59 0.57
C THR A 383 -7.18 20.83 2.05
N ARG A 384 -6.92 22.08 2.47
CA ARG A 384 -6.54 22.44 3.85
C ARG A 384 -5.35 21.60 4.36
N HIS A 385 -5.51 20.98 5.54
CA HIS A 385 -4.47 20.14 6.16
C HIS A 385 -4.49 18.67 5.72
N ALA A 386 -5.26 18.31 4.68
CA ALA A 386 -5.31 16.91 4.19
C ALA A 386 -3.95 16.43 3.67
N VAL A 387 -3.30 17.24 2.81
CA VAL A 387 -1.99 16.89 2.22
C VAL A 387 -0.91 16.71 3.29
N PRO A 388 -0.63 17.69 4.18
CA PRO A 388 0.41 17.51 5.19
C PRO A 388 0.11 16.36 6.16
N CYS A 389 -1.15 16.10 6.52
CA CYS A 389 -1.50 14.97 7.38
C CYS A 389 -1.28 13.63 6.67
N GLY A 390 -1.65 13.51 5.39
CA GLY A 390 -1.39 12.32 4.58
C GLY A 390 0.11 12.04 4.44
N LEU A 391 0.89 13.04 4.09
CA LEU A 391 2.36 12.90 3.94
C LEU A 391 3.06 12.57 5.26
N LEU A 392 2.58 13.08 6.40
CA LEU A 392 3.11 12.70 7.71
C LEU A 392 2.76 11.24 8.06
N ALA A 393 1.58 10.76 7.68
CA ALA A 393 1.24 9.35 7.80
C ALA A 393 2.13 8.48 6.91
N ASP A 394 2.38 8.89 5.65
CA ASP A 394 3.30 8.20 4.74
C ASP A 394 4.71 8.14 5.32
N LEU A 395 5.24 9.26 5.83
CA LEU A 395 6.56 9.31 6.44
C LEU A 395 6.67 8.38 7.66
N ALA A 396 5.65 8.38 8.53
CA ALA A 396 5.61 7.48 9.68
C ALA A 396 5.58 6.01 9.26
N GLY A 397 4.82 5.68 8.21
CA GLY A 397 4.78 4.33 7.62
C GLY A 397 6.14 3.90 7.08
N VAL A 398 6.84 4.78 6.36
CA VAL A 398 8.19 4.52 5.81
C VAL A 398 9.20 4.31 6.93
N LEU A 399 9.23 5.19 7.94
CA LEU A 399 10.16 5.07 9.06
C LEU A 399 9.89 3.78 9.87
N ALA A 400 8.62 3.47 10.14
CA ALA A 400 8.24 2.22 10.78
C ALA A 400 8.66 1.00 9.96
N ALA A 401 8.45 1.03 8.63
CA ALA A 401 8.85 -0.04 7.73
C ALA A 401 10.35 -0.29 7.76
N ILE A 402 11.18 0.76 7.76
CA ILE A 402 12.64 0.63 7.89
C ILE A 402 12.98 -0.08 9.20
N PHE A 403 12.49 0.44 10.33
CA PHE A 403 12.78 -0.13 11.66
C PHE A 403 12.33 -1.59 11.77
N ILE A 404 11.11 -1.89 11.30
CA ILE A 404 10.55 -3.24 11.34
C ILE A 404 11.33 -4.19 10.44
N CYS A 405 11.74 -3.76 9.25
CA CYS A 405 12.54 -4.60 8.36
C CYS A 405 13.91 -4.94 8.96
N TYR A 406 14.56 -4.02 9.65
CA TYR A 406 15.77 -4.35 10.39
C TYR A 406 15.53 -5.34 11.54
N LEU A 407 14.39 -5.26 12.21
CA LEU A 407 14.01 -6.21 13.26
C LEU A 407 13.78 -7.63 12.72
N PHE A 408 13.16 -7.74 11.55
CA PHE A 408 12.75 -9.04 10.98
C PHE A 408 13.83 -9.67 10.10
N PHE A 409 14.53 -8.86 9.31
CA PHE A 409 15.37 -9.33 8.18
C PHE A 409 16.82 -8.79 8.23
N GLY A 410 17.11 -7.84 9.11
CA GLY A 410 18.40 -7.15 9.23
C GLY A 410 19.48 -7.86 10.04
#